data_c6be19dbb651a1d8714443767fd5df76
#
_entry.id   c6be19dbb651a1d8714443767fd5df76
#
_cell.length_a   1.000
_cell.length_b   1.000
_cell.length_c   1.000
_cell.angle_alpha   90.00
_cell.angle_beta   90.00
_cell.angle_gamma   90.00
#
_symmetry.space_group_name_H-M   'P 1'
#
loop_
_entity.id
_entity.type
_entity.pdbx_description
1 polymer ?
#
loop_
_entity_poly.entity_id
_entity_poly.type
_entity_poly.pdbx_seq_one_letter_code
_entity_poly.pdbx_strand_id
1 'polypeptide(L)'
;MLQRVLAGFLQVEGVEAAMMLDDRGHLLSSVGPPGMLPAVESTVTLTSAAFDAAQSLGRGELLEVWCEGTQRTMVDIITPFRIVALHGQGGRTARWRHAIDHARKHLATTQEL
;
A
#
# COMPACT_ATOMS: atom_id res chain seq x y z
N MET A 1 -11.23 13.23 -0.57
CA MET A 1 -11.72 11.91 -1.00
C MET A 1 -10.67 10.82 -0.78
N LEU A 2 -9.47 10.99 -1.29
CA LEU A 2 -8.41 9.99 -1.11
C LEU A 2 -8.09 9.74 0.37
N GLN A 3 -7.98 10.80 1.15
CA GLN A 3 -7.65 10.66 2.56
C GLN A 3 -8.71 9.85 3.31
N ARG A 4 -9.98 10.00 2.93
CA ARG A 4 -11.07 9.25 3.55
C ARG A 4 -10.96 7.76 3.22
N VAL A 5 -10.63 7.43 1.97
CA VAL A 5 -10.44 6.04 1.56
C VAL A 5 -9.28 5.42 2.34
N LEU A 6 -8.15 6.15 2.44
CA LEU A 6 -7.00 5.68 3.20
C LEU A 6 -7.31 5.54 4.70
N ALA A 7 -8.07 6.49 5.26
CA ALA A 7 -8.41 6.46 6.68
C ALA A 7 -9.21 5.21 7.04
N GLY A 8 -9.97 4.65 6.09
CA GLY A 8 -10.69 3.39 6.30
C GLY A 8 -9.78 2.24 6.69
N PHE A 9 -8.55 2.22 6.21
CA PHE A 9 -7.59 1.17 6.56
C PHE A 9 -7.13 1.26 8.01
N LEU A 10 -7.22 2.44 8.62
CA LEU A 10 -6.82 2.59 10.03
C LEU A 10 -7.78 1.85 10.97
N GLN A 11 -8.94 1.43 10.47
CA GLN A 11 -9.88 0.61 11.24
C GLN A 11 -9.47 -0.86 11.28
N VAL A 12 -8.52 -1.27 10.43
CA VAL A 12 -8.03 -2.64 10.40
C VAL A 12 -6.98 -2.82 11.49
N GLU A 13 -7.17 -3.85 12.31
CA GLU A 13 -6.24 -4.12 13.41
C GLU A 13 -4.80 -4.24 12.91
N GLY A 14 -3.91 -3.47 13.50
CA GLY A 14 -2.50 -3.48 13.16
C GLY A 14 -2.07 -2.43 12.15
N VAL A 15 -2.99 -1.89 11.34
CA VAL A 15 -2.66 -0.83 10.38
C VAL A 15 -2.58 0.50 11.12
N GLU A 16 -1.41 1.13 11.07
CA GLU A 16 -1.15 2.38 11.78
C GLU A 16 -1.08 3.59 10.86
N ALA A 17 -0.70 3.37 9.60
CA ALA A 17 -0.56 4.47 8.65
C ALA A 17 -0.74 3.95 7.22
N ALA A 18 -1.13 4.84 6.32
CA ALA A 18 -1.29 4.52 4.91
C ALA A 18 -0.92 5.72 4.07
N MET A 19 -0.39 5.47 2.88
CA MET A 19 -0.13 6.52 1.90
C MET A 19 -0.46 6.04 0.50
N MET A 20 -0.75 6.99 -0.38
CA MET A 20 -1.05 6.71 -1.78
C MET A 20 -0.13 7.53 -2.66
N LEU A 21 0.50 6.86 -3.62
CA LEU A 21 1.36 7.47 -4.63
C LEU A 21 0.72 7.32 -6.00
N ASP A 22 1.03 8.23 -6.91
CA ASP A 22 0.66 8.05 -8.31
C ASP A 22 1.68 7.14 -9.01
N ASP A 23 1.47 6.89 -10.29
CA ASP A 23 2.35 6.02 -11.09
C ASP A 23 3.72 6.63 -11.39
N ARG A 24 3.93 7.89 -11.00
CA ARG A 24 5.23 8.58 -11.11
C ARG A 24 5.95 8.65 -9.77
N GLY A 25 5.36 8.10 -8.71
CA GLY A 25 5.95 8.12 -7.38
C GLY A 25 5.70 9.39 -6.59
N HIS A 26 4.72 10.21 -6.99
CA HIS A 26 4.35 11.40 -6.25
C HIS A 26 3.32 11.06 -5.18
N LEU A 27 3.51 11.62 -3.99
CA LEU A 27 2.57 11.43 -2.87
C LEU A 27 1.26 12.15 -3.16
N LEU A 28 0.15 11.41 -3.19
CA LEU A 28 -1.18 11.97 -3.38
C LEU A 28 -1.90 12.23 -2.07
N SER A 29 -1.73 11.35 -1.09
CA SER A 29 -2.39 11.47 0.21
C SER A 29 -1.74 10.54 1.21
N SER A 30 -1.91 10.86 2.51
CA SER A 30 -1.42 10.01 3.59
C SER A 30 -2.28 10.20 4.83
N VAL A 31 -2.32 9.17 5.67
CA VAL A 31 -3.02 9.19 6.96
C VAL A 31 -2.16 8.45 7.99
N GLY A 32 -2.32 8.81 9.25
CA GLY A 32 -1.60 8.20 10.37
C GLY A 32 -0.59 9.15 10.99
N PRO A 33 0.05 8.73 12.10
CA PRO A 33 1.00 9.57 12.80
C PRO A 33 2.23 9.91 11.95
N PRO A 34 2.78 11.13 12.07
CA PRO A 34 4.03 11.48 11.40
C PRO A 34 5.15 10.51 11.80
N GLY A 35 5.98 10.16 10.83
CA GLY A 35 7.12 9.26 11.06
C GLY A 35 6.79 7.79 11.00
N MET A 36 5.53 7.41 10.87
CA MET A 36 5.12 6.02 10.74
C MET A 36 5.18 5.49 9.31
N LEU A 37 5.21 6.38 8.34
CA LEU A 37 5.25 5.99 6.93
C LEU A 37 6.69 5.84 6.46
N PRO A 38 6.96 4.87 5.58
CA PRO A 38 8.28 4.76 4.96
C PRO A 38 8.53 5.93 4.02
N ALA A 39 9.78 6.16 3.68
CA ALA A 39 10.13 7.16 2.68
C ALA A 39 9.52 6.79 1.33
N VAL A 40 9.00 7.78 0.61
CA VAL A 40 8.41 7.57 -0.71
C VAL A 40 9.42 6.89 -1.65
N GLU A 41 10.67 7.34 -1.65
CA GLU A 41 11.71 6.78 -2.51
C GLU A 41 11.97 5.30 -2.22
N SER A 42 11.97 4.91 -0.94
CA SER A 42 12.17 3.52 -0.56
C SER A 42 11.00 2.66 -1.03
N THR A 43 9.78 3.17 -0.94
CA THR A 43 8.59 2.46 -1.42
C THR A 43 8.65 2.27 -2.93
N VAL A 44 9.02 3.30 -3.67
CA VAL A 44 9.16 3.23 -5.13
C VAL A 44 10.24 2.21 -5.52
N THR A 45 11.38 2.22 -4.82
CA THR A 45 12.48 1.29 -5.08
C THR A 45 12.04 -0.16 -4.85
N LEU A 46 11.35 -0.42 -3.75
CA LEU A 46 10.84 -1.76 -3.45
C LEU A 46 9.85 -2.22 -4.51
N THR A 47 8.92 -1.36 -4.90
CA THR A 47 7.92 -1.68 -5.90
C THR A 47 8.55 -1.97 -7.25
N SER A 48 9.53 -1.17 -7.67
CA SER A 48 10.24 -1.38 -8.93
C SER A 48 10.97 -2.71 -8.96
N ALA A 49 11.66 -3.04 -7.88
CA ALA A 49 12.36 -4.33 -7.76
C ALA A 49 11.38 -5.50 -7.83
N ALA A 50 10.22 -5.36 -7.19
CA ALA A 50 9.18 -6.39 -7.21
C ALA A 50 8.58 -6.56 -8.61
N PHE A 51 8.39 -5.47 -9.36
CA PHE A 51 7.96 -5.54 -10.75
C PHE A 51 8.93 -6.36 -11.60
N ASP A 52 10.23 -6.08 -11.47
CA ASP A 52 11.25 -6.79 -12.21
C ASP A 52 11.27 -8.27 -11.84
N ALA A 53 11.17 -8.58 -10.57
CA ALA A 53 11.13 -9.96 -10.08
C ALA A 53 9.89 -10.70 -10.61
N ALA A 54 8.73 -10.08 -10.55
CA ALA A 54 7.48 -10.69 -11.02
C ALA A 54 7.56 -11.00 -12.51
N GLN A 55 8.13 -10.08 -13.28
CA GLN A 55 8.30 -10.26 -14.71
C GLN A 55 9.26 -11.41 -15.03
N SER A 56 10.40 -11.46 -14.33
CA SER A 56 11.38 -12.53 -14.51
C SER A 56 10.81 -13.91 -14.13
N LEU A 57 9.91 -13.96 -13.16
CA LEU A 57 9.28 -15.19 -12.72
C LEU A 57 8.05 -15.57 -13.54
N GLY A 58 7.65 -14.74 -14.50
CA GLY A 58 6.50 -15.02 -15.35
C GLY A 58 5.18 -15.09 -14.59
N ARG A 59 5.02 -14.31 -13.52
CA ARG A 59 3.83 -14.35 -12.65
C ARG A 59 2.67 -13.49 -13.11
N GLY A 60 2.81 -12.78 -14.23
CA GLY A 60 1.78 -11.86 -14.69
C GLY A 60 1.87 -10.52 -13.99
N GLU A 61 0.73 -9.85 -13.82
CA GLU A 61 0.70 -8.54 -13.18
C GLU A 61 1.01 -8.63 -11.71
N LEU A 62 1.79 -7.68 -11.23
CA LEU A 62 2.08 -7.55 -9.81
C LEU A 62 0.88 -6.92 -9.11
N LEU A 63 0.36 -7.58 -8.08
CA LEU A 63 -0.81 -7.10 -7.35
C LEU A 63 -0.46 -6.52 -5.99
N GLU A 64 0.49 -7.13 -5.29
CA GLU A 64 0.85 -6.74 -3.93
C GLU A 64 2.29 -7.12 -3.65
N VAL A 65 2.94 -6.32 -2.80
CA VAL A 65 4.26 -6.64 -2.26
C VAL A 65 4.16 -6.59 -0.74
N TRP A 66 4.39 -7.72 -0.10
CA TRP A 66 4.38 -7.80 1.36
C TRP A 66 5.80 -7.83 1.90
N CYS A 67 6.08 -7.00 2.88
CA CYS A 67 7.35 -6.99 3.58
C CYS A 67 7.06 -7.14 5.08
N GLU A 68 7.28 -8.35 5.59
CA GLU A 68 6.98 -8.68 6.97
C GLU A 68 8.26 -8.87 7.75
N GLY A 69 8.54 -7.93 8.65
CA GLY A 69 9.68 -8.01 9.55
C GLY A 69 9.27 -8.48 10.92
N THR A 70 10.24 -8.68 11.80
CA THR A 70 9.97 -9.11 13.18
C THR A 70 9.28 -8.03 14.00
N GLN A 71 9.39 -6.76 13.60
CA GLN A 71 8.83 -5.64 14.34
C GLN A 71 7.67 -4.98 13.65
N ARG A 72 7.72 -4.87 12.33
CA ARG A 72 6.70 -4.13 11.56
C ARG A 72 6.40 -4.84 10.26
N THR A 73 5.19 -4.57 9.75
CA THR A 73 4.71 -5.12 8.49
C THR A 73 4.31 -3.98 7.57
N MET A 74 4.58 -4.15 6.29
CA MET A 74 4.21 -3.20 5.25
C MET A 74 3.69 -3.98 4.05
N VAL A 75 2.68 -3.44 3.38
CA VAL A 75 2.22 -3.98 2.10
C VAL A 75 2.05 -2.84 1.11
N ASP A 76 2.58 -3.03 -0.10
CA ASP A 76 2.33 -2.13 -1.22
C ASP A 76 1.25 -2.77 -2.09
N ILE A 77 0.14 -2.06 -2.25
CA ILE A 77 -0.99 -2.47 -3.08
C ILE A 77 -0.83 -1.81 -4.43
N ILE A 78 -0.77 -2.61 -5.48
CA ILE A 78 -0.57 -2.11 -6.84
C ILE A 78 -1.90 -2.04 -7.56
N THR A 79 -2.26 -0.86 -8.04
CA THR A 79 -3.42 -0.67 -8.91
C THR A 79 -2.95 0.00 -10.21
N PRO A 80 -3.77 0.06 -11.25
CA PRO A 80 -3.29 0.52 -12.57
C PRO A 80 -2.55 1.85 -12.60
N PHE A 81 -2.87 2.80 -11.75
CA PHE A 81 -2.21 4.11 -11.78
C PHE A 81 -1.76 4.59 -10.41
N ARG A 82 -1.83 3.71 -9.41
CA ARG A 82 -1.54 4.10 -8.03
C ARG A 82 -0.88 2.98 -7.25
N ILE A 83 -0.08 3.38 -6.28
CA ILE A 83 0.51 2.48 -5.30
C ILE A 83 0.00 2.94 -3.93
N VAL A 84 -0.56 2.01 -3.17
CA VAL A 84 -1.03 2.31 -1.82
C VAL A 84 -0.21 1.48 -0.84
N ALA A 85 0.47 2.15 0.09
CA ALA A 85 1.28 1.47 1.10
C ALA A 85 0.55 1.52 2.44
N LEU A 86 0.36 0.36 3.04
CA LEU A 86 -0.12 0.23 4.42
C LEU A 86 1.06 -0.14 5.28
N HIS A 87 1.17 0.49 6.43
CA HIS A 87 2.28 0.27 7.35
C HIS A 87 1.74 0.10 8.75
N GLY A 88 2.27 -0.87 9.48
CA GLY A 88 1.81 -1.10 10.83
C GLY A 88 2.54 -2.23 11.51
N GLN A 89 1.89 -2.78 12.54
CA GLN A 89 2.49 -3.80 13.38
C GLN A 89 1.39 -4.63 14.01
N GLY A 90 1.58 -5.94 14.00
CA GLY A 90 0.61 -6.84 14.58
C GLY A 90 -0.64 -7.01 13.72
N GLY A 91 -1.71 -7.50 14.34
CA GLY A 91 -2.90 -7.85 13.60
C GLY A 91 -2.72 -9.15 12.81
N ARG A 92 -3.74 -9.51 12.07
CA ARG A 92 -3.72 -10.70 11.22
C ARG A 92 -3.61 -10.29 9.76
N THR A 93 -2.61 -10.81 9.07
CA THR A 93 -2.41 -10.50 7.64
C THR A 93 -3.64 -10.84 6.82
N ALA A 94 -4.40 -11.87 7.21
CA ALA A 94 -5.64 -12.22 6.53
C ALA A 94 -6.68 -11.08 6.59
N ARG A 95 -6.74 -10.34 7.69
CA ARG A 95 -7.63 -9.19 7.83
C ARG A 95 -7.18 -8.01 6.97
N TRP A 96 -5.85 -7.79 6.91
CA TRP A 96 -5.29 -6.78 6.01
C TRP A 96 -5.66 -7.12 4.56
N ARG A 97 -5.46 -8.37 4.16
CA ARG A 97 -5.75 -8.81 2.80
C ARG A 97 -7.24 -8.69 2.46
N HIS A 98 -8.10 -9.03 3.40
CA HIS A 98 -9.54 -8.90 3.22
C HIS A 98 -9.93 -7.43 2.99
N ALA A 99 -9.40 -6.52 3.79
CA ALA A 99 -9.66 -5.09 3.63
C ALA A 99 -9.13 -4.57 2.30
N ILE A 100 -7.95 -5.02 1.88
CA ILE A 100 -7.36 -4.66 0.58
C ILE A 100 -8.27 -5.12 -0.56
N ASP A 101 -8.72 -6.36 -0.52
CA ASP A 101 -9.56 -6.91 -1.58
C ASP A 101 -10.88 -6.14 -1.71
N HIS A 102 -11.47 -5.75 -0.57
CA HIS A 102 -12.69 -4.96 -0.58
C HIS A 102 -12.48 -3.54 -1.12
N ALA A 103 -11.33 -2.95 -0.85
CA ALA A 103 -11.07 -1.56 -1.20
C ALA A 103 -10.40 -1.39 -2.56
N ARG A 104 -9.85 -2.44 -3.16
CA ARG A 104 -8.99 -2.34 -4.34
C ARG A 104 -9.60 -1.51 -5.47
N LYS A 105 -10.86 -1.73 -5.78
CA LYS A 105 -11.53 -0.98 -6.84
C LYS A 105 -11.61 0.50 -6.51
N HIS A 106 -11.92 0.83 -5.26
CA HIS A 106 -11.99 2.23 -4.81
C HIS A 106 -10.63 2.90 -4.83
N LEU A 107 -9.58 2.15 -4.45
CA LEU A 107 -8.21 2.69 -4.49
C LEU A 107 -7.82 3.09 -5.92
N ALA A 108 -8.26 2.32 -6.91
CA ALA A 108 -7.93 2.59 -8.29
C ALA A 108 -8.73 3.74 -8.90
N THR A 109 -9.95 3.98 -8.43
CA THR A 109 -10.89 4.86 -9.10
C THR A 109 -11.27 6.13 -8.35
N THR A 110 -10.95 6.25 -7.07
CA THR A 110 -11.29 7.46 -6.30
C THR A 110 -10.53 8.67 -6.85
N GLN A 111 -11.26 9.75 -7.07
CA GLN A 111 -10.68 10.97 -7.60
C GLN A 111 -9.78 11.66 -6.58
N GLU A 112 -8.79 12.37 -7.08
CA GLU A 112 -7.82 13.05 -6.23
C GLU A 112 -8.39 14.26 -5.49
N LEU A 113 -9.50 14.79 -5.94
CA LEU A 113 -10.14 15.97 -5.35
C LEU A 113 -10.91 15.64 -4.07
#